data_69cee621ca07979ac37822571729ce1d
#
_entry.id   69cee621ca07979ac37822571729ce1d
#
_cell.length_a   1.000
_cell.length_b   1.000
_cell.length_c   1.000
_cell.angle_alpha   90.00
_cell.angle_beta   90.00
_cell.angle_gamma   90.00
#
_symmetry.space_group_name_H-M   'P 1'
#
loop_
_entity.id
_entity.type
_entity.pdbx_description
1 polymer ?
#
loop_
_entity_poly.entity_id
_entity_poly.type
_entity_poly.pdbx_seq_one_letter_code
_entity_poly.pdbx_strand_id
1 'polypeptide(L)'
;MTSNKTLCRDFQKGYCHYGYNCKFIHTEPFKKIIDNVCINPSQSNKDYKNRNKQKLKKVNTETFDPCHQPADMRILVEQAKSFGKFGLTIRSRDVVLVPGLFCDCGDLSIYNRLLDEMNKCGVSKDKLWKTWHGDNHLIADDHMNYKEHVPTFMAIIQKIRDYFDMDIKATRFNLYRDDVEWKPFHHDASAVDPEKAKIQNFTVGVSFGATRDIAFEDALENAGHRRIISIPLLNGMTYCFSRDINTNWRHGVPQLPPLLQAKNGRISIIAWGSVRQEEPI
;
A
#
# COMPACT_ATOMS: atom_id res chain seq x y z
N MET A 1 -34.96 17.38 -7.52
CA MET A 1 -33.96 18.38 -7.97
C MET A 1 -32.59 17.74 -7.95
N THR A 2 -32.12 17.23 -9.09
CA THR A 2 -30.80 16.62 -9.23
C THR A 2 -29.79 17.73 -9.39
N SER A 3 -28.95 17.95 -8.37
CA SER A 3 -27.86 18.92 -8.48
C SER A 3 -26.79 18.38 -9.45
N ASN A 4 -26.65 19.02 -10.60
CA ASN A 4 -25.51 18.79 -11.50
C ASN A 4 -24.22 19.21 -10.79
N LYS A 5 -23.56 18.27 -10.11
CA LYS A 5 -22.25 18.53 -9.55
C LYS A 5 -21.20 18.43 -10.66
N THR A 6 -20.44 19.47 -10.84
CA THR A 6 -19.38 19.58 -11.85
C THR A 6 -18.14 18.77 -11.45
N LEU A 7 -17.44 18.16 -12.41
CA LEU A 7 -16.19 17.44 -12.20
C LEU A 7 -15.06 18.39 -11.75
N CYS A 8 -14.23 17.94 -10.83
CA CYS A 8 -13.07 18.69 -10.34
C CYS A 8 -11.95 18.76 -11.39
N ARG A 9 -11.65 19.96 -11.88
CA ARG A 9 -10.59 20.18 -12.89
C ARG A 9 -9.19 19.82 -12.39
N ASP A 10 -8.89 20.08 -11.12
CA ASP A 10 -7.58 19.77 -10.55
C ASP A 10 -7.41 18.28 -10.37
N PHE A 11 -8.48 17.59 -9.98
CA PHE A 11 -8.49 16.14 -9.89
C PHE A 11 -8.33 15.47 -11.25
N GLN A 12 -8.92 16.02 -12.31
CA GLN A 12 -8.72 15.55 -13.68
C GLN A 12 -7.29 15.74 -14.19
N LYS A 13 -6.53 16.70 -13.62
CA LYS A 13 -5.11 16.91 -13.89
C LYS A 13 -4.17 16.03 -13.06
N GLY A 14 -4.74 15.19 -12.17
CA GLY A 14 -4.01 14.20 -11.38
C GLY A 14 -3.93 14.49 -9.88
N TYR A 15 -4.25 15.71 -9.42
CA TYR A 15 -4.19 16.05 -8.00
C TYR A 15 -5.17 17.15 -7.63
N CYS A 16 -5.93 16.98 -6.55
CA CYS A 16 -6.79 17.99 -5.97
C CYS A 16 -6.40 18.26 -4.51
N HIS A 17 -6.02 19.49 -4.20
CA HIS A 17 -5.64 19.93 -2.85
C HIS A 17 -6.74 19.76 -1.80
N TYR A 18 -8.00 19.73 -2.22
CA TYR A 18 -9.14 19.60 -1.31
C TYR A 18 -9.52 18.17 -0.98
N GLY A 19 -8.94 17.16 -1.66
CA GLY A 19 -9.21 15.74 -1.42
C GLY A 19 -10.70 15.46 -1.31
N TYR A 20 -11.12 14.78 -0.24
CA TYR A 20 -12.53 14.48 0.04
C TYR A 20 -13.41 15.69 0.39
N ASN A 21 -12.82 16.82 0.75
CA ASN A 21 -13.53 18.08 1.01
C ASN A 21 -13.76 18.92 -0.25
N CYS A 22 -13.44 18.40 -1.42
CA CYS A 22 -13.65 19.09 -2.67
C CYS A 22 -15.16 19.25 -2.96
N LYS A 23 -15.57 20.49 -3.30
CA LYS A 23 -16.94 20.79 -3.68
C LYS A 23 -17.37 20.18 -5.02
N PHE A 24 -16.41 19.68 -5.80
CA PHE A 24 -16.59 19.08 -7.12
C PHE A 24 -16.44 17.57 -7.04
N ILE A 25 -17.03 16.85 -8.02
CA ILE A 25 -16.97 15.40 -8.06
C ILE A 25 -15.59 14.93 -8.53
N HIS A 26 -15.05 13.96 -7.83
CA HIS A 26 -13.88 13.17 -8.21
C HIS A 26 -14.37 11.81 -8.76
N THR A 27 -14.71 11.76 -10.06
CA THR A 27 -15.06 10.50 -10.72
C THR A 27 -13.91 10.05 -11.60
N GLU A 28 -13.57 8.77 -11.53
CA GLU A 28 -12.48 8.08 -12.25
C GLU A 28 -11.05 8.41 -11.84
N PRO A 29 -10.67 8.25 -10.58
CA PRO A 29 -9.25 8.41 -10.20
C PRO A 29 -8.38 7.23 -10.61
N PHE A 30 -8.93 6.02 -10.65
CA PHE A 30 -8.15 4.79 -10.75
C PHE A 30 -7.52 4.57 -12.12
N LYS A 31 -8.27 4.81 -13.19
CA LYS A 31 -7.77 4.59 -14.55
C LYS A 31 -6.62 5.51 -14.90
N LYS A 32 -6.67 6.78 -14.48
CA LYS A 32 -5.59 7.74 -14.72
C LYS A 32 -4.36 7.53 -13.84
N ILE A 33 -4.53 7.04 -12.60
CA ILE A 33 -3.39 6.70 -11.73
C ILE A 33 -2.69 5.47 -12.26
N ILE A 34 -3.43 4.47 -12.73
CA ILE A 34 -2.86 3.26 -13.35
C ILE A 34 -2.24 3.61 -14.70
N ASP A 35 -2.89 4.43 -15.52
CA ASP A 35 -2.36 4.85 -16.83
C ASP A 35 -1.10 5.74 -16.68
N ASN A 36 -0.92 6.44 -15.56
CA ASN A 36 0.29 7.18 -15.25
C ASN A 36 1.39 6.32 -14.60
N VAL A 37 1.04 5.20 -13.96
CA VAL A 37 1.99 4.23 -13.38
C VAL A 37 2.33 3.13 -14.40
N CYS A 38 1.37 2.74 -15.24
CA CYS A 38 1.58 1.81 -16.35
C CYS A 38 1.89 2.59 -17.62
N ILE A 39 3.15 2.91 -17.87
CA ILE A 39 3.63 3.29 -19.19
C ILE A 39 3.43 2.06 -20.07
N ASN A 40 2.36 2.06 -20.86
CA ASN A 40 2.13 1.05 -21.89
C ASN A 40 3.25 1.14 -22.95
N PRO A 41 4.13 0.13 -23.09
CA PRO A 41 5.27 0.21 -24.03
C PRO A 41 4.83 0.17 -25.49
N SER A 42 3.56 -0.07 -25.81
CA SER A 42 3.13 -0.46 -27.15
C SER A 42 2.52 0.62 -28.05
N GLN A 43 2.30 1.85 -27.55
CA GLN A 43 1.66 2.89 -28.39
C GLN A 43 2.46 4.17 -28.66
N SER A 44 3.70 4.32 -28.20
CA SER A 44 4.40 5.60 -28.35
C SER A 44 5.57 5.63 -29.35
N ASN A 45 5.89 4.52 -30.04
CA ASN A 45 7.19 4.45 -30.72
C ASN A 45 7.23 4.96 -32.18
N LYS A 46 6.10 5.28 -32.83
CA LYS A 46 6.16 5.77 -34.24
C LYS A 46 6.19 7.29 -34.35
N ASP A 47 5.43 8.01 -33.54
CA ASP A 47 5.36 9.47 -33.65
C ASP A 47 6.50 10.19 -32.92
N TYR A 48 7.05 9.58 -31.88
CA TYR A 48 8.19 10.14 -31.13
C TYR A 48 9.49 10.09 -31.93
N LYS A 49 9.67 9.06 -32.78
CA LYS A 49 10.88 8.90 -33.62
C LYS A 49 11.01 9.97 -34.71
N ASN A 50 9.90 10.51 -35.20
CA ASN A 50 9.97 11.50 -36.31
C ASN A 50 10.13 12.95 -35.81
N ARG A 51 9.66 13.30 -34.62
CA ARG A 51 9.85 14.64 -34.04
C ARG A 51 11.24 14.86 -33.43
N ASN A 52 11.91 13.81 -33.01
CA ASN A 52 13.20 13.92 -32.32
C ASN A 52 14.43 13.77 -33.23
N LYS A 53 14.28 13.34 -34.48
CA LYS A 53 15.45 13.20 -35.38
C LYS A 53 16.19 14.52 -35.68
N GLN A 54 15.52 15.67 -35.62
CA GLN A 54 16.16 16.98 -35.78
C GLN A 54 16.64 17.63 -34.48
N LYS A 55 16.07 17.25 -33.31
CA LYS A 55 16.49 17.77 -32.00
C LYS A 55 17.60 16.98 -31.33
N LEU A 56 17.76 15.70 -31.66
CA LEU A 56 18.79 14.83 -31.08
C LEU A 56 20.23 15.23 -31.40
N LYS A 57 20.46 16.08 -32.43
CA LYS A 57 21.81 16.59 -32.74
C LYS A 57 22.34 17.69 -31.83
N LYS A 58 21.55 18.15 -30.84
CA LYS A 58 21.94 19.23 -29.92
C LYS A 58 21.79 18.88 -28.43
N VAL A 59 21.55 17.63 -28.07
CA VAL A 59 21.56 17.24 -26.66
C VAL A 59 23.02 17.12 -26.23
N ASN A 60 23.47 18.08 -25.43
CA ASN A 60 24.77 17.97 -24.77
C ASN A 60 24.70 16.85 -23.74
N THR A 61 25.31 15.70 -24.06
CA THR A 61 25.38 14.54 -23.14
C THR A 61 26.42 14.72 -22.06
N GLU A 62 27.22 15.80 -22.09
CA GLU A 62 28.28 16.09 -21.12
C GLU A 62 27.71 16.46 -19.72
N THR A 63 26.41 16.83 -19.65
CA THR A 63 25.72 17.11 -18.38
C THR A 63 25.00 15.90 -17.81
N PHE A 64 24.99 14.76 -18.51
CA PHE A 64 24.37 13.54 -18.04
C PHE A 64 25.31 12.80 -17.10
N ASP A 65 24.93 12.72 -15.82
CA ASP A 65 25.67 11.95 -14.80
C ASP A 65 24.96 10.64 -14.51
N PRO A 66 25.47 9.49 -15.02
CA PRO A 66 24.89 8.17 -14.81
C PRO A 66 25.28 7.53 -13.46
N CYS A 67 25.85 8.27 -12.52
CA CYS A 67 26.39 7.71 -11.27
C CYS A 67 25.29 7.17 -10.32
N HIS A 68 24.04 7.55 -10.51
CA HIS A 68 22.94 7.07 -9.69
C HIS A 68 22.27 5.86 -10.32
N GLN A 69 22.36 4.72 -9.65
CA GLN A 69 21.60 3.54 -10.06
C GLN A 69 20.14 3.66 -9.56
N PRO A 70 19.16 3.20 -10.36
CA PRO A 70 17.77 3.11 -9.91
C PRO A 70 17.66 2.12 -8.73
N ALA A 71 16.64 2.29 -7.92
CA ALA A 71 16.33 1.35 -6.86
C ALA A 71 16.01 -0.03 -7.43
N ASP A 72 16.53 -1.09 -6.82
CA ASP A 72 16.24 -2.46 -7.23
C ASP A 72 14.93 -2.96 -6.59
N MET A 73 13.83 -2.36 -6.99
CA MET A 73 12.47 -2.73 -6.61
C MET A 73 11.57 -2.58 -7.82
N ARG A 74 10.69 -3.57 -8.07
CA ARG A 74 9.64 -3.47 -9.08
C ARG A 74 8.29 -3.33 -8.39
N ILE A 75 7.53 -2.34 -8.83
CA ILE A 75 6.14 -2.15 -8.40
C ILE A 75 5.23 -2.64 -9.52
N LEU A 76 4.44 -3.66 -9.23
CA LEU A 76 3.49 -4.28 -10.13
C LEU A 76 2.07 -3.98 -9.68
N VAL A 77 1.13 -3.96 -10.61
CA VAL A 77 -0.29 -3.83 -10.31
C VAL A 77 -1.02 -5.00 -10.93
N GLU A 78 -1.77 -5.73 -10.12
CA GLU A 78 -2.67 -6.79 -10.56
C GLU A 78 -4.10 -6.42 -10.22
N GLN A 79 -4.97 -6.39 -11.25
CA GLN A 79 -6.41 -6.19 -11.04
C GLN A 79 -7.01 -7.41 -10.37
N ALA A 80 -7.64 -7.20 -9.22
CA ALA A 80 -8.35 -8.28 -8.55
C ALA A 80 -9.46 -8.82 -9.46
N LYS A 81 -9.43 -10.15 -9.70
CA LYS A 81 -10.54 -10.85 -10.36
C LYS A 81 -11.59 -11.18 -9.31
N SER A 82 -12.86 -10.89 -9.57
CA SER A 82 -13.95 -11.05 -8.59
C SER A 82 -14.06 -12.47 -7.99
N PHE A 83 -13.64 -13.51 -8.73
CA PHE A 83 -13.64 -14.92 -8.32
C PHE A 83 -12.32 -15.63 -8.63
N GLY A 84 -11.21 -14.87 -8.70
CA GLY A 84 -9.91 -15.41 -9.06
C GLY A 84 -8.99 -15.62 -7.87
N LYS A 85 -7.89 -16.31 -8.13
CA LYS A 85 -6.73 -16.36 -7.27
C LYS A 85 -5.66 -15.41 -7.79
N PHE A 86 -4.75 -15.04 -6.92
CA PHE A 86 -3.56 -14.30 -7.28
C PHE A 86 -2.77 -15.07 -8.35
N GLY A 87 -2.49 -14.41 -9.46
CA GLY A 87 -1.95 -15.06 -10.65
C GLY A 87 -0.50 -14.72 -10.97
N LEU A 88 0.13 -13.80 -10.20
CA LEU A 88 1.51 -13.41 -10.46
C LEU A 88 2.50 -14.26 -9.67
N THR A 89 3.59 -14.67 -10.32
CA THR A 89 4.78 -15.18 -9.62
C THR A 89 5.56 -13.98 -9.08
N ILE A 90 5.65 -13.86 -7.76
CA ILE A 90 6.37 -12.77 -7.08
C ILE A 90 7.85 -13.11 -7.02
N ARG A 91 8.69 -12.21 -7.54
CA ARG A 91 10.15 -12.30 -7.44
C ARG A 91 10.65 -11.56 -6.21
N SER A 92 11.93 -11.79 -5.88
CA SER A 92 12.60 -11.22 -4.69
C SER A 92 12.56 -9.69 -4.58
N ARG A 93 12.36 -8.97 -5.69
CA ARG A 93 12.32 -7.50 -5.75
C ARG A 93 10.95 -6.91 -6.06
N ASP A 94 9.89 -7.71 -5.98
CA ASP A 94 8.55 -7.27 -6.37
C ASP A 94 7.73 -6.83 -5.16
N VAL A 95 7.13 -5.65 -5.30
CA VAL A 95 5.99 -5.19 -4.50
C VAL A 95 4.79 -5.15 -5.44
N VAL A 96 3.71 -5.85 -5.09
CA VAL A 96 2.51 -5.93 -5.93
C VAL A 96 1.36 -5.22 -5.25
N LEU A 97 0.69 -4.36 -6.00
CA LEU A 97 -0.55 -3.69 -5.60
C LEU A 97 -1.73 -4.44 -6.22
N VAL A 98 -2.76 -4.70 -5.43
CA VAL A 98 -3.99 -5.37 -5.87
C VAL A 98 -5.18 -4.48 -5.52
N PRO A 99 -5.57 -3.55 -6.41
CA PRO A 99 -6.73 -2.70 -6.21
C PRO A 99 -8.03 -3.49 -6.37
N GLY A 100 -9.08 -3.05 -5.68
CA GLY A 100 -10.43 -3.59 -5.86
C GLY A 100 -10.65 -5.01 -5.31
N LEU A 101 -9.72 -5.55 -4.53
CA LEU A 101 -9.89 -6.89 -3.96
C LEU A 101 -11.02 -6.91 -2.92
N PHE A 102 -11.19 -5.86 -2.14
CA PHE A 102 -12.18 -5.80 -1.06
C PHE A 102 -13.33 -4.84 -1.35
N CYS A 103 -13.04 -3.67 -1.85
CA CYS A 103 -14.02 -2.62 -2.15
C CYS A 103 -13.43 -1.59 -3.13
N ASP A 104 -14.29 -0.77 -3.70
CA ASP A 104 -13.89 0.41 -4.45
C ASP A 104 -13.29 1.47 -3.52
N CYS A 105 -12.42 2.32 -4.05
CA CYS A 105 -11.72 3.33 -3.26
C CYS A 105 -12.64 4.37 -2.59
N GLY A 106 -13.85 4.58 -3.11
CA GLY A 106 -14.87 5.46 -2.53
C GLY A 106 -15.80 4.78 -1.52
N ASP A 107 -15.76 3.46 -1.40
CA ASP A 107 -16.62 2.70 -0.49
C ASP A 107 -15.99 2.51 0.89
N LEU A 108 -16.41 3.32 1.86
CA LEU A 108 -15.95 3.25 3.25
C LEU A 108 -16.73 2.24 4.11
N SER A 109 -17.60 1.41 3.54
CA SER A 109 -18.46 0.49 4.30
C SER A 109 -17.67 -0.48 5.16
N ILE A 110 -16.56 -1.05 4.63
CA ILE A 110 -15.69 -1.97 5.37
C ILE A 110 -14.95 -1.22 6.48
N TYR A 111 -14.41 -0.03 6.20
CA TYR A 111 -13.74 0.80 7.20
C TYR A 111 -14.66 1.10 8.39
N ASN A 112 -15.89 1.59 8.12
CA ASN A 112 -16.85 1.93 9.16
C ASN A 112 -17.29 0.69 9.97
N ARG A 113 -17.48 -0.44 9.30
CA ARG A 113 -17.85 -1.70 9.95
C ARG A 113 -16.75 -2.22 10.86
N LEU A 114 -15.50 -2.18 10.42
CA LEU A 114 -14.36 -2.55 11.26
C LEU A 114 -14.28 -1.68 12.52
N LEU A 115 -14.46 -0.36 12.41
CA LEU A 115 -14.49 0.54 13.56
C LEU A 115 -15.64 0.22 14.52
N ASP A 116 -16.84 -0.02 13.98
CA ASP A 116 -18.01 -0.35 14.80
C ASP A 116 -17.84 -1.68 15.53
N GLU A 117 -17.39 -2.73 14.84
CA GLU A 117 -17.12 -4.03 15.42
C GLU A 117 -16.03 -3.97 16.49
N MET A 118 -14.92 -3.26 16.23
CA MET A 118 -13.85 -3.06 17.22
C MET A 118 -14.34 -2.30 18.46
N ASN A 119 -15.23 -1.32 18.31
CA ASN A 119 -15.82 -0.62 19.44
C ASN A 119 -16.79 -1.49 20.26
N LYS A 120 -17.37 -2.52 19.65
CA LYS A 120 -18.37 -3.44 20.24
C LYS A 120 -17.81 -4.81 20.61
N CYS A 121 -16.52 -5.06 20.43
CA CYS A 121 -15.91 -6.39 20.61
C CYS A 121 -15.89 -6.91 22.06
N GLY A 122 -16.42 -6.16 23.03
CA GLY A 122 -16.49 -6.57 24.43
C GLY A 122 -15.19 -6.38 25.22
N VAL A 123 -14.12 -5.93 24.60
CA VAL A 123 -12.85 -5.62 25.25
C VAL A 123 -12.75 -4.13 25.54
N SER A 124 -12.39 -3.75 26.76
CA SER A 124 -12.21 -2.34 27.12
C SER A 124 -11.07 -1.71 26.33
N LYS A 125 -11.21 -0.43 25.95
CA LYS A 125 -10.28 0.27 25.04
C LYS A 125 -8.85 0.30 25.56
N ASP A 126 -8.65 0.43 26.86
CA ASP A 126 -7.35 0.44 27.52
C ASP A 126 -6.63 -0.91 27.47
N LYS A 127 -7.36 -2.02 27.35
CA LYS A 127 -6.83 -3.36 27.18
C LYS A 127 -6.66 -3.75 25.71
N LEU A 128 -7.63 -3.31 24.89
CA LEU A 128 -7.64 -3.64 23.45
C LEU A 128 -6.50 -2.97 22.69
N TRP A 129 -6.22 -1.71 23.00
CA TRP A 129 -5.30 -0.91 22.22
C TRP A 129 -3.96 -0.71 22.92
N LYS A 130 -2.89 -0.98 22.19
CA LYS A 130 -1.51 -0.66 22.58
C LYS A 130 -0.92 0.32 21.60
N THR A 131 -0.10 1.25 22.07
CA THR A 131 0.75 2.07 21.19
C THR A 131 1.90 1.23 20.63
N TRP A 132 2.15 1.36 19.36
CA TRP A 132 3.27 0.70 18.72
C TRP A 132 4.50 1.61 18.83
N HIS A 133 5.54 1.16 19.55
CA HIS A 133 6.80 1.92 19.77
C HIS A 133 6.60 3.40 20.11
N GLY A 134 5.99 3.69 21.25
CA GLY A 134 5.70 5.06 21.70
C GLY A 134 4.37 5.60 21.16
N ASP A 135 4.32 6.87 20.77
CA ASP A 135 3.07 7.59 20.47
C ASP A 135 2.65 7.54 18.99
N ASN A 136 3.03 6.51 18.25
CA ASN A 136 2.91 6.55 16.81
C ASN A 136 1.50 6.23 16.30
N HIS A 137 1.01 5.01 16.56
CA HIS A 137 -0.32 4.55 16.18
C HIS A 137 -0.76 3.40 17.08
N LEU A 138 -2.02 3.04 17.02
CA LEU A 138 -2.57 1.97 17.84
C LEU A 138 -2.49 0.63 17.12
N ILE A 139 -2.21 -0.42 17.87
CA ILE A 139 -2.37 -1.81 17.45
C ILE A 139 -3.35 -2.51 18.39
N ALA A 140 -4.19 -3.38 17.84
CA ALA A 140 -5.02 -4.24 18.67
C ALA A 140 -4.17 -5.34 19.32
N ASP A 141 -4.38 -5.58 20.61
CA ASP A 141 -3.67 -6.61 21.35
C ASP A 141 -4.24 -7.99 21.02
N ASP A 142 -3.46 -8.81 20.33
CA ASP A 142 -3.84 -10.16 19.90
C ASP A 142 -4.14 -11.11 21.08
N HIS A 143 -3.68 -10.80 22.31
CA HIS A 143 -3.99 -11.58 23.50
C HIS A 143 -5.41 -11.33 24.05
N MET A 144 -6.13 -10.34 23.52
CA MET A 144 -7.44 -9.94 24.01
C MET A 144 -8.63 -10.65 23.33
N ASN A 145 -8.41 -11.67 22.50
CA ASN A 145 -9.43 -12.47 21.81
C ASN A 145 -10.50 -11.64 21.04
N TYR A 146 -10.19 -10.38 20.70
CA TYR A 146 -11.12 -9.50 20.01
C TYR A 146 -11.54 -10.05 18.63
N LYS A 147 -10.71 -10.87 18.00
CA LYS A 147 -10.91 -11.39 16.65
C LYS A 147 -12.20 -12.18 16.50
N GLU A 148 -12.61 -12.90 17.55
CA GLU A 148 -13.86 -13.67 17.56
C GLU A 148 -15.11 -12.77 17.49
N HIS A 149 -14.98 -11.51 17.87
CA HIS A 149 -16.05 -10.52 17.90
C HIS A 149 -15.97 -9.49 16.77
N VAL A 150 -15.03 -9.68 15.82
CA VAL A 150 -14.82 -8.76 14.70
C VAL A 150 -14.92 -9.56 13.38
N PRO A 151 -16.14 -9.97 12.97
CA PRO A 151 -16.36 -10.84 11.83
C PRO A 151 -15.83 -10.26 10.52
N THR A 152 -15.88 -8.95 10.35
CA THR A 152 -15.32 -8.29 9.15
C THR A 152 -13.80 -8.48 9.07
N PHE A 153 -13.08 -8.41 10.19
CA PHE A 153 -11.64 -8.71 10.20
C PHE A 153 -11.38 -10.17 9.79
N MET A 154 -12.14 -11.11 10.33
CA MET A 154 -11.99 -12.53 10.00
C MET A 154 -12.31 -12.81 8.53
N ALA A 155 -13.34 -12.17 7.97
CA ALA A 155 -13.67 -12.28 6.55
C ALA A 155 -12.55 -11.74 5.65
N ILE A 156 -11.88 -10.64 6.04
CA ILE A 156 -10.72 -10.08 5.33
C ILE A 156 -9.57 -11.08 5.36
N ILE A 157 -9.25 -11.64 6.52
CA ILE A 157 -8.18 -12.62 6.69
C ILE A 157 -8.46 -13.89 5.86
N GLN A 158 -9.71 -14.38 5.88
CA GLN A 158 -10.09 -15.53 5.06
C GLN A 158 -9.93 -15.23 3.57
N LYS A 159 -10.36 -14.05 3.11
CA LYS A 159 -10.21 -13.66 1.70
C LYS A 159 -8.74 -13.52 1.28
N ILE A 160 -7.87 -13.00 2.16
CA ILE A 160 -6.42 -12.99 1.93
C ILE A 160 -5.89 -14.40 1.75
N ARG A 161 -6.24 -15.32 2.68
CA ARG A 161 -5.84 -16.73 2.62
C ARG A 161 -6.21 -17.37 1.28
N ASP A 162 -7.47 -17.21 0.88
CA ASP A 162 -8.01 -17.88 -0.31
C ASP A 162 -7.47 -17.26 -1.60
N TYR A 163 -7.34 -15.93 -1.65
CA TYR A 163 -6.87 -15.22 -2.84
C TYR A 163 -5.39 -15.47 -3.12
N PHE A 164 -4.55 -15.44 -2.08
CA PHE A 164 -3.10 -15.62 -2.22
C PHE A 164 -2.63 -17.07 -2.03
N ASP A 165 -3.53 -18.01 -1.76
CA ASP A 165 -3.20 -19.40 -1.36
C ASP A 165 -2.17 -19.41 -0.22
N MET A 166 -2.43 -18.58 0.79
CA MET A 166 -1.47 -18.24 1.84
C MET A 166 -1.76 -19.00 3.13
N ASP A 167 -0.76 -19.70 3.67
CA ASP A 167 -0.79 -20.25 5.03
C ASP A 167 -0.44 -19.13 6.03
N ILE A 168 -1.46 -18.45 6.54
CA ILE A 168 -1.31 -17.31 7.43
C ILE A 168 -0.87 -17.76 8.83
N LYS A 169 0.24 -17.21 9.32
CA LYS A 169 0.83 -17.52 10.62
C LYS A 169 0.62 -16.43 11.67
N ALA A 170 0.47 -15.18 11.24
CA ALA A 170 0.22 -14.06 12.12
C ALA A 170 -0.57 -12.97 11.40
N THR A 171 -1.30 -12.17 12.16
CA THR A 171 -2.05 -11.02 11.65
C THR A 171 -1.89 -9.84 12.59
N ARG A 172 -2.16 -8.63 12.09
CA ARG A 172 -2.18 -7.42 12.91
C ARG A 172 -3.25 -6.47 12.44
N PHE A 173 -3.96 -5.86 13.40
CA PHE A 173 -4.85 -4.75 13.19
C PHE A 173 -4.15 -3.47 13.65
N ASN A 174 -3.88 -2.54 12.74
CA ASN A 174 -3.33 -1.22 13.05
C ASN A 174 -4.42 -0.17 12.86
N LEU A 175 -4.54 0.77 13.80
CA LEU A 175 -5.44 1.89 13.75
C LEU A 175 -4.63 3.20 13.81
N TYR A 176 -4.74 4.00 12.77
CA TYR A 176 -4.31 5.38 12.72
C TYR A 176 -5.55 6.24 12.93
N ARG A 177 -5.61 6.99 14.05
CA ARG A 177 -6.79 7.78 14.42
C ARG A 177 -6.95 9.01 13.55
N ASP A 178 -5.82 9.52 13.06
CA ASP A 178 -5.72 10.69 12.20
C ASP A 178 -4.44 10.64 11.34
N ASP A 179 -4.21 11.69 10.57
CA ASP A 179 -3.07 11.80 9.68
C ASP A 179 -1.78 12.28 10.37
N VAL A 180 -1.82 12.58 11.67
CA VAL A 180 -0.63 12.88 12.49
C VAL A 180 0.11 11.59 12.83
N GLU A 181 -0.63 10.50 13.04
CA GLU A 181 -0.07 9.22 13.40
C GLU A 181 0.70 8.61 12.23
N TRP A 182 1.80 7.93 12.53
CA TRP A 182 2.74 7.41 11.56
C TRP A 182 3.34 6.09 12.03
N LYS A 183 4.09 5.39 11.17
CA LYS A 183 4.84 4.19 11.52
C LYS A 183 6.26 4.32 11.01
N PRO A 184 7.28 4.27 11.89
CA PRO A 184 8.68 4.39 11.48
C PRO A 184 9.09 3.25 10.56
N PHE A 185 10.16 3.48 9.79
CA PHE A 185 10.78 2.45 8.96
C PHE A 185 11.30 1.31 9.81
N HIS A 186 10.88 0.10 9.51
CA HIS A 186 11.22 -1.11 10.24
C HIS A 186 11.27 -2.32 9.30
N HIS A 187 11.85 -3.40 9.77
CA HIS A 187 11.69 -4.73 9.20
C HIS A 187 10.57 -5.48 9.94
N ASP A 188 9.80 -6.29 9.23
CA ASP A 188 8.96 -7.29 9.88
C ASP A 188 9.82 -8.42 10.46
N ALA A 189 9.29 -9.14 11.45
CA ALA A 189 10.05 -10.12 12.22
C ALA A 189 10.74 -11.20 11.37
N SER A 190 10.17 -11.56 10.21
CA SER A 190 10.77 -12.56 9.31
C SER A 190 12.11 -12.14 8.68
N ALA A 191 12.48 -10.86 8.74
CA ALA A 191 13.79 -10.40 8.29
C ALA A 191 14.89 -10.56 9.35
N VAL A 192 14.52 -10.56 10.65
CA VAL A 192 15.46 -10.48 11.78
C VAL A 192 15.37 -11.67 12.73
N ASP A 193 14.30 -12.46 12.68
CA ASP A 193 14.09 -13.65 13.51
C ASP A 193 14.11 -14.91 12.64
N PRO A 194 15.12 -15.80 12.78
CA PRO A 194 15.22 -17.01 11.98
C PRO A 194 14.03 -17.98 12.11
N GLU A 195 13.37 -18.03 13.26
CA GLU A 195 12.21 -18.91 13.45
C GLU A 195 11.00 -18.35 12.69
N LYS A 196 10.83 -17.04 12.68
CA LYS A 196 9.80 -16.38 11.84
C LYS A 196 10.12 -16.53 10.35
N ALA A 197 11.39 -16.42 9.97
CA ALA A 197 11.84 -16.61 8.60
C ALA A 197 11.47 -17.96 7.99
N LYS A 198 11.44 -19.04 8.81
CA LYS A 198 11.07 -20.39 8.38
C LYS A 198 9.60 -20.53 7.96
N ILE A 199 8.72 -19.72 8.54
CA ILE A 199 7.26 -19.86 8.40
C ILE A 199 6.59 -18.63 7.77
N GLN A 200 7.33 -17.58 7.45
CA GLN A 200 6.82 -16.33 6.90
C GLN A 200 7.72 -15.86 5.75
N ASN A 201 7.36 -16.24 4.53
CA ASN A 201 8.05 -15.78 3.32
C ASN A 201 7.29 -14.68 2.58
N PHE A 202 6.10 -14.32 3.08
CA PHE A 202 5.18 -13.43 2.39
C PHE A 202 4.42 -12.51 3.36
N THR A 203 4.30 -11.24 2.98
CA THR A 203 3.53 -10.22 3.70
C THR A 203 2.43 -9.69 2.81
N VAL A 204 1.21 -9.62 3.33
CA VAL A 204 0.06 -8.98 2.69
C VAL A 204 -0.47 -7.90 3.62
N GLY A 205 -0.68 -6.70 3.09
CA GLY A 205 -1.32 -5.61 3.82
C GLY A 205 -2.52 -5.06 3.07
N VAL A 206 -3.57 -4.68 3.80
CA VAL A 206 -4.76 -4.02 3.25
C VAL A 206 -4.99 -2.70 3.97
N SER A 207 -5.28 -1.64 3.22
CA SER A 207 -5.53 -0.29 3.72
C SER A 207 -7.01 0.06 3.59
N PHE A 208 -7.65 0.53 4.67
CA PHE A 208 -9.01 1.04 4.66
C PHE A 208 -9.06 2.44 5.27
N GLY A 209 -9.94 3.30 4.75
CA GLY A 209 -10.12 4.68 5.20
C GLY A 209 -9.23 5.67 4.47
N ALA A 210 -8.55 6.55 5.20
CA ALA A 210 -7.73 7.60 4.63
C ALA A 210 -6.57 7.08 3.78
N THR A 211 -6.28 7.76 2.69
CA THR A 211 -5.11 7.46 1.85
C THR A 211 -3.83 7.85 2.60
N ARG A 212 -2.94 6.89 2.78
CA ARG A 212 -1.61 7.08 3.34
C ARG A 212 -0.60 6.27 2.54
N ASP A 213 0.60 6.78 2.45
CA ASP A 213 1.66 6.07 1.75
C ASP A 213 2.20 4.91 2.59
N ILE A 214 2.50 3.79 1.94
CA ILE A 214 3.55 2.89 2.40
C ILE A 214 4.85 3.32 1.74
N ALA A 215 5.88 3.51 2.52
CA ALA A 215 7.19 3.85 2.00
C ALA A 215 8.19 2.74 2.31
N PHE A 216 9.10 2.53 1.36
CA PHE A 216 10.21 1.59 1.46
C PHE A 216 11.51 2.38 1.43
N GLU A 217 12.37 2.15 2.41
CA GLU A 217 13.70 2.74 2.52
C GLU A 217 14.74 1.63 2.37
N ASP A 218 15.72 1.83 1.50
CA ASP A 218 16.82 0.89 1.29
C ASP A 218 17.54 0.60 2.63
N ALA A 219 17.64 -0.67 2.98
CA ALA A 219 18.30 -1.10 4.21
C ALA A 219 19.83 -1.11 4.09
N LEU A 220 20.37 -1.09 2.87
CA LEU A 220 21.80 -1.01 2.64
C LEU A 220 22.25 0.44 2.84
N GLU A 221 23.00 0.69 3.90
CA GLU A 221 23.66 1.99 4.15
C GLU A 221 24.80 2.19 3.15
N ASN A 222 24.50 2.63 1.96
CA ASN A 222 25.50 3.21 1.09
C ASN A 222 25.65 4.69 1.45
N ALA A 223 26.86 5.07 1.87
CA ALA A 223 27.23 6.37 2.37
C ALA A 223 26.58 7.52 1.56
N GLY A 224 25.61 8.18 2.16
CA GLY A 224 25.13 9.49 1.74
C GLY A 224 23.81 9.55 0.97
N HIS A 225 23.26 8.47 0.43
CA HIS A 225 22.01 8.53 -0.35
C HIS A 225 21.02 7.45 0.08
N ARG A 226 20.06 7.82 0.93
CA ARG A 226 18.92 6.95 1.25
C ARG A 226 17.95 6.96 0.08
N ARG A 227 17.71 5.80 -0.52
CA ARG A 227 16.68 5.64 -1.53
C ARG A 227 15.36 5.32 -0.85
N ILE A 228 14.34 6.11 -1.15
CA ILE A 228 12.99 5.92 -0.61
C ILE A 228 12.02 5.83 -1.78
N ILE A 229 11.15 4.83 -1.73
CA ILE A 229 10.04 4.64 -2.66
C ILE A 229 8.76 4.77 -1.84
N SER A 230 7.87 5.69 -2.23
CA SER A 230 6.60 5.93 -1.56
C SER A 230 5.45 5.56 -2.50
N ILE A 231 4.48 4.79 -1.98
CA ILE A 231 3.37 4.25 -2.74
C ILE A 231 2.08 4.60 -2.03
N PRO A 232 1.16 5.39 -2.65
CA PRO A 232 -0.11 5.73 -2.04
C PRO A 232 -1.02 4.50 -1.93
N LEU A 233 -1.50 4.22 -0.73
CA LEU A 233 -2.49 3.20 -0.44
C LEU A 233 -3.85 3.85 -0.26
N LEU A 234 -4.70 3.72 -1.26
CA LEU A 234 -6.08 4.16 -1.23
C LEU A 234 -6.93 3.23 -0.34
N ASN A 235 -8.16 3.66 -0.01
CA ASN A 235 -9.13 2.78 0.64
C ASN A 235 -9.36 1.51 -0.20
N GLY A 236 -9.35 0.34 0.45
CA GLY A 236 -9.48 -0.97 -0.22
C GLY A 236 -8.21 -1.48 -0.93
N MET A 237 -7.13 -0.69 -0.94
CA MET A 237 -5.88 -1.12 -1.59
C MET A 237 -5.21 -2.24 -0.81
N THR A 238 -4.96 -3.33 -1.50
CA THR A 238 -4.12 -4.44 -1.02
C THR A 238 -2.72 -4.32 -1.62
N TYR A 239 -1.71 -4.65 -0.84
CA TYR A 239 -0.34 -4.76 -1.31
C TYR A 239 0.30 -6.03 -0.75
N CYS A 240 1.27 -6.56 -1.47
CA CYS A 240 2.03 -7.71 -0.98
C CYS A 240 3.48 -7.69 -1.46
N PHE A 241 4.34 -8.37 -0.72
CA PHE A 241 5.75 -8.50 -1.04
C PHE A 241 6.37 -9.74 -0.38
N SER A 242 7.49 -10.22 -0.93
CA SER A 242 8.24 -11.34 -0.41
C SER A 242 9.09 -10.96 0.81
N ARG A 243 9.60 -11.97 1.52
CA ARG A 243 10.59 -11.78 2.60
C ARG A 243 11.84 -11.06 2.11
N ASP A 244 12.25 -11.23 0.85
CA ASP A 244 13.45 -10.58 0.32
C ASP A 244 13.29 -9.06 0.27
N ILE A 245 12.11 -8.56 -0.11
CA ILE A 245 11.80 -7.12 0.02
C ILE A 245 11.88 -6.69 1.47
N ASN A 246 11.29 -7.45 2.40
CA ASN A 246 11.35 -7.12 3.83
C ASN A 246 12.80 -7.13 4.37
N THR A 247 13.69 -7.96 3.83
CA THR A 247 15.10 -8.03 4.24
C THR A 247 15.92 -6.88 3.67
N ASN A 248 15.70 -6.53 2.40
CA ASN A 248 16.49 -5.52 1.70
C ASN A 248 15.97 -4.09 1.90
N TRP A 249 14.73 -3.94 2.33
CA TRP A 249 14.05 -2.68 2.50
C TRP A 249 13.34 -2.61 3.84
N ARG A 250 13.56 -1.54 4.59
CA ARG A 250 12.71 -1.17 5.71
C ARG A 250 11.45 -0.53 5.16
N HIS A 251 10.30 -0.74 5.78
CA HIS A 251 9.05 -0.13 5.34
C HIS A 251 8.35 0.57 6.50
N GLY A 252 7.53 1.56 6.17
CA GLY A 252 6.82 2.36 7.16
C GLY A 252 5.67 3.16 6.55
N VAL A 253 4.99 3.92 7.39
CA VAL A 253 3.97 4.89 6.98
C VAL A 253 4.49 6.28 7.38
N PRO A 254 5.00 7.08 6.45
CA PRO A 254 5.58 8.37 6.75
C PRO A 254 4.58 9.33 7.39
N GLN A 255 5.06 10.19 8.26
CA GLN A 255 4.27 11.30 8.78
C GLN A 255 3.91 12.27 7.64
N LEU A 256 2.67 12.71 7.60
CA LEU A 256 2.28 13.73 6.64
C LEU A 256 2.78 15.12 7.08
N PRO A 257 3.17 15.98 6.13
CA PRO A 257 3.45 17.38 6.41
C PRO A 257 2.24 18.03 7.08
N PRO A 258 2.43 18.98 8.03
CA PRO A 258 1.34 19.60 8.80
C PRO A 258 0.21 20.18 7.94
N LEU A 259 0.53 20.71 6.77
CA LEU A 259 -0.45 21.27 5.82
C LEU A 259 -1.34 20.20 5.15
N LEU A 260 -0.92 18.93 5.16
CA LEU A 260 -1.66 17.81 4.56
C LEU A 260 -2.36 16.96 5.61
N GLN A 261 -2.16 17.24 6.90
CA GLN A 261 -2.79 16.48 7.99
C GLN A 261 -4.27 16.85 8.10
N ALA A 262 -5.10 15.83 8.20
CA ALA A 262 -6.53 15.93 8.46
C ALA A 262 -6.93 14.92 9.54
N LYS A 263 -8.14 15.05 10.10
CA LYS A 263 -8.67 14.10 11.10
C LYS A 263 -9.31 12.87 10.41
N ASN A 264 -8.60 12.27 9.50
CA ASN A 264 -9.09 11.12 8.74
C ASN A 264 -8.41 9.85 9.24
N GLY A 265 -9.20 8.95 9.79
CA GLY A 265 -8.68 7.69 10.30
C GLY A 265 -8.35 6.68 9.19
N ARG A 266 -7.40 5.79 9.49
CA ARG A 266 -7.01 4.68 8.62
C ARG A 266 -6.86 3.40 9.41
N ILE A 267 -7.32 2.29 8.84
CA ILE A 267 -7.06 0.95 9.34
C ILE A 267 -6.09 0.27 8.37
N SER A 268 -5.08 -0.42 8.91
CA SER A 268 -4.23 -1.31 8.13
C SER A 268 -4.25 -2.71 8.75
N ILE A 269 -4.67 -3.69 7.94
CA ILE A 269 -4.68 -5.10 8.33
C ILE A 269 -3.50 -5.77 7.64
N ILE A 270 -2.65 -6.44 8.42
CA ILE A 270 -1.46 -7.14 7.91
C ILE A 270 -1.62 -8.64 8.20
N ALA A 271 -1.24 -9.45 7.24
CA ALA A 271 -1.10 -10.89 7.36
C ALA A 271 0.33 -11.30 6.97
N TRP A 272 0.95 -12.12 7.81
CA TRP A 272 2.24 -12.75 7.57
C TRP A 272 2.07 -14.28 7.52
N GLY A 273 2.74 -14.90 6.59
CA GLY A 273 2.68 -16.35 6.44
C GLY A 273 3.54 -16.84 5.28
N SER A 274 3.18 -17.99 4.74
CA SER A 274 3.89 -18.57 3.61
C SER A 274 2.97 -18.80 2.43
N VAL A 275 3.49 -18.55 1.24
CA VAL A 275 2.94 -18.97 -0.05
C VAL A 275 3.91 -19.96 -0.69
N ARG A 276 3.42 -20.84 -1.54
CA ARG A 276 4.29 -21.70 -2.34
C ARG A 276 5.07 -20.80 -3.31
N GLN A 277 6.38 -20.82 -3.19
CA GLN A 277 7.26 -20.23 -4.19
C GLN A 277 7.55 -21.31 -5.22
N GLU A 278 7.24 -21.07 -6.48
CA GLU A 278 7.80 -21.86 -7.56
C GLU A 278 9.30 -21.57 -7.57
N GLU A 279 10.11 -22.62 -7.49
CA GLU A 279 11.55 -22.47 -7.66
C GLU A 279 11.82 -21.85 -9.05
N PRO A 280 12.71 -20.85 -9.14
CA PRO A 280 13.08 -20.31 -10.45
C PRO A 280 13.70 -21.44 -11.29
N ILE A 281 13.07 -21.70 -12.44
CA ILE A 281 13.60 -22.60 -13.47
C ILE A 281 14.91 -22.03 -14.01
#